data_50ffffe5d462fd0a8819625ad4b19fe7
#
_entry.id   50ffffe5d462fd0a8819625ad4b19fe7
#
_cell.length_a   1.000
_cell.length_b   1.000
_cell.length_c   1.000
_cell.angle_alpha   90.00
_cell.angle_beta   90.00
_cell.angle_gamma   90.00
#
_symmetry.space_group_name_H-M   'P 1'
#
loop_
_entity.id
_entity.type
_entity.pdbx_description
1 polymer ?
#
loop_
_entity_poly.entity_id
_entity_poly.type
_entity_poly.pdbx_seq_one_letter_code
_entity_poly.pdbx_strand_id
1 'polypeptide(L)'
;QVWRLRASQLKADKAQGEPVDSAEYKRLKPLMGRTVRGDRSTCLACGHTLHRYDLLPIVSWLMLRGKCRYCRTPIGWTELVVELVMAGLFVATVLAWPGSLANPLEWIKLGLWLVALVTLVINFMYDARWFLLVSGLNWTLIGCGAVFAGITLFQADNTVASLWSILGAVAILGGLYGVLWLYSRGKWVGEGDIYLGTGLALFLA
;
A
#
# COMPACT_ATOMS: atom_id res chain seq x y z
N GLN A 1 9.35 1.97 8.33
CA GLN A 1 8.74 0.63 8.53
C GLN A 1 9.09 -0.30 7.37
N VAL A 2 8.96 0.17 6.12
CA VAL A 2 9.27 -0.50 4.85
C VAL A 2 10.65 -1.17 4.87
N TRP A 3 11.69 -0.40 5.13
CA TRP A 3 13.07 -0.89 5.13
C TRP A 3 13.37 -1.93 6.20
N ARG A 4 12.59 -1.94 7.29
CA ARG A 4 12.68 -2.98 8.32
C ARG A 4 12.08 -4.29 7.88
N LEU A 5 10.89 -4.23 7.24
CA LEU A 5 10.26 -5.41 6.66
C LEU A 5 11.19 -6.04 5.62
N ARG A 6 11.78 -5.23 4.74
CA ARG A 6 12.77 -5.70 3.78
C ARG A 6 14.01 -6.29 4.46
N ALA A 7 14.54 -5.65 5.49
CA ALA A 7 15.69 -6.16 6.24
C ALA A 7 15.41 -7.49 6.95
N SER A 8 14.20 -7.66 7.52
CA SER A 8 13.78 -8.91 8.16
C SER A 8 13.62 -10.04 7.15
N GLN A 9 13.11 -9.72 5.96
CA GLN A 9 12.99 -10.67 4.86
C GLN A 9 14.37 -11.13 4.37
N LEU A 10 15.29 -10.20 4.03
CA LEU A 10 16.66 -10.55 3.64
C LEU A 10 17.38 -11.40 4.69
N LYS A 11 17.02 -11.23 5.97
CA LYS A 11 17.53 -12.11 7.04
C LYS A 11 16.94 -13.50 6.95
N ALA A 12 15.65 -13.62 6.67
CA ALA A 12 14.98 -14.91 6.50
C ALA A 12 15.49 -15.66 5.26
N ASP A 13 15.59 -14.96 4.12
CA ASP A 13 16.10 -15.49 2.85
C ASP A 13 17.53 -16.02 3.03
N LYS A 14 18.38 -15.25 3.72
CA LYS A 14 19.74 -15.67 4.05
C LYS A 14 19.79 -16.90 4.95
N ALA A 15 18.84 -17.03 5.89
CA ALA A 15 18.74 -18.20 6.76
C ALA A 15 18.28 -19.45 6.00
N GLN A 16 17.55 -19.27 4.91
CA GLN A 16 17.07 -20.34 4.02
C GLN A 16 18.06 -20.69 2.89
N GLY A 17 19.22 -19.99 2.84
CA GLY A 17 20.23 -20.23 1.82
C GLY A 17 19.93 -19.57 0.46
N GLU A 18 18.94 -18.70 0.39
CA GLU A 18 18.59 -17.95 -0.81
C GLU A 18 19.68 -16.90 -1.14
N PRO A 19 19.91 -16.60 -2.44
CA PRO A 19 20.89 -15.60 -2.86
C PRO A 19 20.42 -14.20 -2.43
N VAL A 20 21.15 -13.59 -1.50
CA VAL A 20 20.84 -12.25 -0.94
C VAL A 20 21.92 -11.27 -1.38
N ASP A 21 21.49 -10.08 -1.85
CA ASP A 21 22.41 -8.96 -2.08
C ASP A 21 23.09 -8.57 -0.76
N SER A 22 24.37 -8.91 -0.67
CA SER A 22 25.17 -8.67 0.53
C SER A 22 25.37 -7.18 0.84
N ALA A 23 25.35 -6.30 -0.18
CA ALA A 23 25.47 -4.87 -0.01
C ALA A 23 24.18 -4.28 0.56
N GLU A 24 23.03 -4.69 0.03
CA GLU A 24 21.72 -4.28 0.54
C GLU A 24 21.53 -4.77 1.98
N TYR A 25 21.84 -6.04 2.26
CA TYR A 25 21.76 -6.61 3.61
C TYR A 25 22.60 -5.85 4.63
N LYS A 26 23.88 -5.55 4.31
CA LYS A 26 24.76 -4.78 5.20
C LYS A 26 24.22 -3.38 5.47
N ARG A 27 23.63 -2.73 4.46
CA ARG A 27 23.04 -1.40 4.55
C ARG A 27 21.79 -1.37 5.45
N LEU A 28 20.96 -2.40 5.36
CA LEU A 28 19.67 -2.46 6.07
C LEU A 28 19.77 -3.13 7.46
N LYS A 29 20.80 -3.91 7.71
CA LYS A 29 21.04 -4.61 9.00
C LYS A 29 20.91 -3.71 10.24
N PRO A 30 21.43 -2.46 10.26
CA PRO A 30 21.31 -1.58 11.42
C PRO A 30 19.87 -1.15 11.74
N LEU A 31 18.94 -1.28 10.77
CA LEU A 31 17.54 -0.89 10.92
C LEU A 31 16.71 -1.96 11.65
N MET A 32 17.18 -3.21 11.69
CA MET A 32 16.46 -4.33 12.31
C MET A 32 16.32 -4.21 13.83
N GLY A 33 17.26 -3.56 14.51
CA GLY A 33 17.27 -3.42 15.99
C GLY A 33 16.56 -2.16 16.51
N ARG A 34 16.04 -1.29 15.63
CA ARG A 34 15.38 -0.05 16.05
C ARG A 34 13.91 -0.27 16.38
N THR A 35 13.43 0.23 17.52
CA THR A 35 12.01 0.19 17.89
C THR A 35 11.20 1.19 17.08
N VAL A 36 9.93 0.89 16.76
CA VAL A 36 9.04 1.77 15.99
C VAL A 36 8.72 3.07 16.74
N ARG A 37 8.71 3.03 18.08
CA ARG A 37 8.48 4.20 18.93
C ARG A 37 9.74 5.08 18.93
N GLY A 38 9.64 6.28 18.36
CA GLY A 38 10.74 7.24 18.29
C GLY A 38 11.58 7.19 17.01
N ASP A 39 11.22 6.34 16.05
CA ASP A 39 11.91 6.30 14.76
C ASP A 39 11.59 7.55 13.94
N ARG A 40 12.61 8.35 13.68
CA ARG A 40 12.51 9.53 12.82
C ARG A 40 13.06 9.19 11.44
N SER A 41 12.49 9.84 10.41
CA SER A 41 13.00 9.72 9.05
C SER A 41 14.47 10.14 9.01
N THR A 42 15.31 9.31 8.41
CA THR A 42 16.76 9.55 8.30
C THR A 42 17.21 9.43 6.85
N CYS A 43 18.19 10.22 6.45
CA CYS A 43 18.83 10.06 5.16
C CYS A 43 19.59 8.71 5.13
N LEU A 44 19.31 7.89 4.12
CA LEU A 44 19.96 6.58 4.00
C LEU A 44 21.44 6.64 3.65
N ALA A 45 21.89 7.78 3.11
CA ALA A 45 23.30 7.96 2.72
C ALA A 45 24.16 8.45 3.88
N CYS A 46 23.71 9.48 4.64
CA CYS A 46 24.50 10.08 5.72
C CYS A 46 24.00 9.76 7.14
N GLY A 47 22.85 9.06 7.28
CA GLY A 47 22.28 8.73 8.59
C GLY A 47 21.67 9.91 9.36
N HIS A 48 21.71 11.13 8.80
CA HIS A 48 21.19 12.32 9.46
C HIS A 48 19.66 12.25 9.61
N THR A 49 19.16 12.61 10.79
CA THR A 49 17.72 12.65 11.06
C THR A 49 17.09 13.87 10.39
N LEU A 50 16.07 13.63 9.56
CA LEU A 50 15.40 14.69 8.82
C LEU A 50 14.49 15.53 9.73
N HIS A 51 14.45 16.83 9.50
CA HIS A 51 13.53 17.74 10.17
C HIS A 51 12.15 17.71 9.52
N ARG A 52 11.13 18.22 10.21
CA ARG A 52 9.74 18.23 9.71
C ARG A 52 9.58 18.97 8.39
N TYR A 53 10.32 20.05 8.17
CA TYR A 53 10.30 20.81 6.93
C TYR A 53 11.00 20.08 5.77
N ASP A 54 11.91 19.13 6.05
CA ASP A 54 12.52 18.27 5.04
C ASP A 54 11.56 17.20 4.55
N LEU A 55 10.48 16.95 5.30
CA LEU A 55 9.44 15.97 5.02
C LEU A 55 8.18 16.58 4.39
N LEU A 56 8.20 17.89 4.08
CA LEU A 56 7.09 18.52 3.35
C LEU A 56 7.05 17.95 1.93
N PRO A 57 5.92 17.30 1.55
CA PRO A 57 5.80 16.68 0.24
C PRO A 57 6.02 17.69 -0.88
N ILE A 58 6.63 17.26 -1.97
CA ILE A 58 6.88 18.05 -3.18
C ILE A 58 7.74 19.31 -2.92
N VAL A 59 7.34 20.15 -1.93
CA VAL A 59 7.99 21.43 -1.62
C VAL A 59 9.46 21.25 -1.24
N SER A 60 9.74 20.33 -0.32
CA SER A 60 11.12 20.04 0.12
C SER A 60 11.97 19.52 -1.04
N TRP A 61 11.41 18.62 -1.85
CA TRP A 61 12.10 18.07 -3.01
C TRP A 61 12.45 19.14 -4.05
N LEU A 62 11.50 20.03 -4.38
CA LEU A 62 11.73 21.15 -5.33
C LEU A 62 12.75 22.14 -4.79
N MET A 63 12.63 22.58 -3.53
CA MET A 63 13.57 23.53 -2.92
C MET A 63 14.99 22.98 -2.85
N LEU A 64 15.16 21.69 -2.59
CA LEU A 64 16.46 21.03 -2.50
C LEU A 64 16.94 20.46 -3.84
N ARG A 65 16.17 20.66 -4.91
CA ARG A 65 16.46 20.17 -6.27
C ARG A 65 16.76 18.66 -6.29
N GLY A 66 15.96 17.89 -5.55
CA GLY A 66 16.11 16.45 -5.46
C GLY A 66 17.39 15.98 -4.74
N LYS A 67 17.95 16.77 -3.83
CA LYS A 67 19.18 16.43 -3.09
C LYS A 67 18.95 16.52 -1.59
N CYS A 68 19.63 15.65 -0.84
CA CYS A 68 19.66 15.76 0.61
C CYS A 68 20.23 17.10 1.06
N ARG A 69 19.60 17.76 2.04
CA ARG A 69 20.06 19.03 2.59
C ARG A 69 21.47 18.96 3.20
N TYR A 70 21.80 17.82 3.80
CA TYR A 70 23.01 17.65 4.61
C TYR A 70 24.19 17.09 3.81
N CYS A 71 23.99 16.03 3.05
CA CYS A 71 25.07 15.35 2.32
C CYS A 71 25.02 15.55 0.80
N ARG A 72 24.02 16.27 0.29
CA ARG A 72 23.81 16.54 -1.14
C ARG A 72 23.64 15.30 -2.02
N THR A 73 23.52 14.10 -1.44
CA THR A 73 23.22 12.88 -2.18
C THR A 73 21.87 13.03 -2.89
N PRO A 74 21.74 12.63 -4.17
CA PRO A 74 20.49 12.72 -4.89
C PRO A 74 19.41 11.86 -4.23
N ILE A 75 18.22 12.45 -4.09
CA ILE A 75 16.99 11.75 -3.70
C ILE A 75 16.30 11.35 -5.00
N GLY A 76 15.85 10.10 -5.10
CA GLY A 76 15.23 9.58 -6.31
C GLY A 76 13.96 10.34 -6.72
N TRP A 77 13.60 10.24 -8.00
CA TRP A 77 12.35 10.79 -8.54
C TRP A 77 11.12 10.03 -8.06
N THR A 78 11.32 8.80 -7.59
CA THR A 78 10.24 7.88 -7.21
C THR A 78 9.37 8.48 -6.12
N GLU A 79 9.98 9.11 -5.12
CA GLU A 79 9.28 9.73 -4.00
C GLU A 79 8.37 10.87 -4.48
N LEU A 80 8.90 11.75 -5.34
CA LEU A 80 8.14 12.86 -5.93
C LEU A 80 6.99 12.35 -6.81
N VAL A 81 7.24 11.34 -7.65
CA VAL A 81 6.21 10.76 -8.53
C VAL A 81 5.09 10.14 -7.71
N VAL A 82 5.40 9.40 -6.66
CA VAL A 82 4.39 8.79 -5.79
C VAL A 82 3.53 9.87 -5.10
N GLU A 83 4.14 10.95 -4.62
CA GLU A 83 3.42 12.07 -4.00
C GLU A 83 2.46 12.76 -5.00
N LEU A 84 2.93 13.01 -6.23
CA LEU A 84 2.11 13.60 -7.29
C LEU A 84 0.96 12.69 -7.72
N VAL A 85 1.24 11.39 -7.89
CA VAL A 85 0.22 10.39 -8.24
C VAL A 85 -0.83 10.30 -7.15
N MET A 86 -0.43 10.24 -5.88
CA MET A 86 -1.36 10.20 -4.75
C MET A 86 -2.23 11.47 -4.69
N ALA A 87 -1.63 12.65 -4.84
CA ALA A 87 -2.38 13.90 -4.87
C ALA A 87 -3.39 13.92 -6.03
N GLY A 88 -2.95 13.49 -7.22
CA GLY A 88 -3.83 13.39 -8.40
C GLY A 88 -4.98 12.40 -8.18
N LEU A 89 -4.71 11.21 -7.63
CA LEU A 89 -5.73 10.22 -7.32
C LEU A 89 -6.76 10.73 -6.30
N PHE A 90 -6.30 11.46 -5.27
CA PHE A 90 -7.19 12.03 -4.28
C PHE A 90 -8.12 13.09 -4.89
N VAL A 91 -7.56 14.01 -5.67
CA VAL A 91 -8.35 15.03 -6.37
C VAL A 91 -9.32 14.37 -7.35
N ALA A 92 -8.86 13.43 -8.18
CA ALA A 92 -9.71 12.72 -9.12
C ALA A 92 -10.85 11.98 -8.43
N THR A 93 -10.57 11.32 -7.29
CA THR A 93 -11.60 10.65 -6.49
C THR A 93 -12.68 11.61 -6.01
N VAL A 94 -12.29 12.75 -5.44
CA VAL A 94 -13.27 13.73 -4.94
C VAL A 94 -14.10 14.32 -6.06
N LEU A 95 -13.48 14.62 -7.21
CA LEU A 95 -14.17 15.21 -8.36
C LEU A 95 -15.11 14.22 -9.08
N ALA A 96 -14.72 12.93 -9.09
CA ALA A 96 -15.50 11.88 -9.75
C ALA A 96 -16.37 11.07 -8.78
N TRP A 97 -16.52 11.51 -7.51
CA TRP A 97 -17.28 10.75 -6.52
C TRP A 97 -18.75 10.61 -6.93
N PRO A 98 -19.29 9.40 -7.07
CA PRO A 98 -20.63 9.19 -7.61
C PRO A 98 -21.75 9.51 -6.62
N GLY A 99 -21.45 9.51 -5.30
CA GLY A 99 -22.42 9.73 -4.25
C GLY A 99 -22.62 11.20 -3.90
N SER A 100 -23.81 11.53 -3.39
CA SER A 100 -24.07 12.88 -2.86
C SER A 100 -23.40 13.08 -1.52
N LEU A 101 -22.43 13.98 -1.45
CA LEU A 101 -21.73 14.35 -0.21
C LEU A 101 -22.62 15.08 0.82
N ALA A 102 -23.92 15.28 0.53
CA ALA A 102 -24.89 15.70 1.53
C ALA A 102 -25.24 14.59 2.53
N ASN A 103 -25.01 13.31 2.16
CA ASN A 103 -25.22 12.15 3.03
C ASN A 103 -23.97 11.87 3.86
N PRO A 104 -24.04 11.81 5.21
CA PRO A 104 -22.91 11.50 6.06
C PRO A 104 -22.24 10.14 5.76
N LEU A 105 -22.99 9.14 5.31
CA LEU A 105 -22.45 7.82 4.96
C LEU A 105 -21.51 7.89 3.74
N GLU A 106 -21.75 8.81 2.81
CA GLU A 106 -20.89 9.01 1.64
C GLU A 106 -19.50 9.55 2.04
N TRP A 107 -19.41 10.37 3.08
CA TRP A 107 -18.11 10.79 3.64
C TRP A 107 -17.34 9.63 4.24
N ILE A 108 -18.03 8.70 4.89
CA ILE A 108 -17.38 7.48 5.42
C ILE A 108 -16.88 6.62 4.27
N LYS A 109 -17.71 6.39 3.24
CA LYS A 109 -17.32 5.64 2.04
C LYS A 109 -16.12 6.29 1.33
N LEU A 110 -16.15 7.60 1.14
CA LEU A 110 -15.03 8.36 0.58
C LEU A 110 -13.75 8.18 1.40
N GLY A 111 -13.84 8.29 2.73
CA GLY A 111 -12.70 8.08 3.62
C GLY A 111 -12.12 6.67 3.50
N LEU A 112 -12.98 5.63 3.48
CA LEU A 112 -12.55 4.23 3.29
C LEU A 112 -11.89 4.02 1.93
N TRP A 113 -12.43 4.63 0.87
CA TRP A 113 -11.84 4.58 -0.47
C TRP A 113 -10.46 5.26 -0.52
N LEU A 114 -10.29 6.42 0.12
CA LEU A 114 -8.99 7.09 0.20
C LEU A 114 -7.95 6.25 0.96
N VAL A 115 -8.34 5.57 2.04
CA VAL A 115 -7.48 4.61 2.74
C VAL A 115 -7.13 3.43 1.83
N ALA A 116 -8.08 2.93 1.06
CA ALA A 116 -7.83 1.86 0.08
C ALA A 116 -6.81 2.31 -0.99
N LEU A 117 -6.95 3.52 -1.54
CA LEU A 117 -5.99 4.07 -2.51
C LEU A 117 -4.57 4.16 -1.94
N VAL A 118 -4.41 4.65 -0.71
CA VAL A 118 -3.10 4.68 -0.03
C VAL A 118 -2.54 3.27 0.08
N THR A 119 -3.35 2.33 0.53
CA THR A 119 -2.98 0.92 0.70
C THR A 119 -2.53 0.29 -0.61
N LEU A 120 -3.28 0.54 -1.69
CA LEU A 120 -2.97 0.03 -3.04
C LEU A 120 -1.67 0.62 -3.58
N VAL A 121 -1.46 1.92 -3.45
CA VAL A 121 -0.21 2.56 -3.94
C VAL A 121 0.99 2.04 -3.16
N ILE A 122 0.87 1.85 -1.84
CA ILE A 122 1.95 1.25 -1.06
C ILE A 122 2.22 -0.19 -1.53
N ASN A 123 1.19 -1.04 -1.67
CA ASN A 123 1.35 -2.40 -2.18
C ASN A 123 1.98 -2.41 -3.57
N PHE A 124 1.51 -1.56 -4.48
CA PHE A 124 2.09 -1.42 -5.83
C PHE A 124 3.59 -1.06 -5.79
N MET A 125 3.98 -0.11 -4.93
CA MET A 125 5.38 0.30 -4.78
C MET A 125 6.26 -0.82 -4.20
N TYR A 126 5.69 -1.64 -3.31
CA TYR A 126 6.38 -2.81 -2.78
C TYR A 126 6.54 -3.90 -3.82
N ASP A 127 5.45 -4.20 -4.53
CA ASP A 127 5.46 -5.22 -5.57
C ASP A 127 6.42 -4.84 -6.71
N ALA A 128 6.34 -3.62 -7.22
CA ALA A 128 7.21 -3.11 -8.27
C ALA A 128 8.72 -3.14 -7.93
N ARG A 129 9.08 -3.11 -6.64
CA ARG A 129 10.47 -3.09 -6.21
C ARG A 129 11.00 -4.44 -5.71
N TRP A 130 10.14 -5.23 -5.09
CA TRP A 130 10.57 -6.44 -4.36
C TRP A 130 9.68 -7.67 -4.59
N PHE A 131 8.68 -7.56 -5.46
CA PHE A 131 7.70 -8.63 -5.72
C PHE A 131 7.06 -9.14 -4.42
N LEU A 132 6.65 -8.18 -3.56
CA LEU A 132 6.12 -8.46 -2.23
C LEU A 132 4.87 -7.68 -1.95
N LEU A 133 3.85 -8.37 -1.45
CA LEU A 133 2.65 -7.77 -0.89
C LEU A 133 2.70 -7.79 0.64
N VAL A 134 2.37 -6.65 1.26
CA VAL A 134 2.39 -6.52 2.72
C VAL A 134 1.07 -7.02 3.30
N SER A 135 1.09 -8.17 3.95
CA SER A 135 -0.10 -8.82 4.52
C SER A 135 -0.95 -7.89 5.40
N GLY A 136 -0.31 -7.06 6.24
CA GLY A 136 -1.04 -6.11 7.09
C GLY A 136 -1.85 -5.07 6.30
N LEU A 137 -1.34 -4.62 5.15
CA LEU A 137 -2.04 -3.70 4.26
C LEU A 137 -3.21 -4.40 3.55
N ASN A 138 -3.02 -5.65 3.14
CA ASN A 138 -4.09 -6.43 2.51
C ASN A 138 -5.26 -6.67 3.49
N TRP A 139 -4.98 -6.97 4.76
CA TRP A 139 -6.02 -7.06 5.79
C TRP A 139 -6.72 -5.72 6.03
N THR A 140 -5.99 -4.60 5.99
CA THR A 140 -6.59 -3.26 6.07
C THR A 140 -7.52 -3.02 4.88
N LEU A 141 -7.11 -3.40 3.66
CA LEU A 141 -7.94 -3.28 2.46
C LEU A 141 -9.22 -4.09 2.57
N ILE A 142 -9.14 -5.36 3.01
CA ILE A 142 -10.31 -6.22 3.22
C ILE A 142 -11.25 -5.62 4.29
N GLY A 143 -10.70 -5.17 5.41
CA GLY A 143 -11.50 -4.58 6.49
C GLY A 143 -12.25 -3.31 6.05
N CYS A 144 -11.55 -2.39 5.39
CA CYS A 144 -12.17 -1.18 4.83
C CYS A 144 -13.20 -1.52 3.75
N GLY A 145 -12.89 -2.49 2.87
CA GLY A 145 -13.81 -2.96 1.83
C GLY A 145 -15.07 -3.59 2.41
N ALA A 146 -14.95 -4.40 3.46
CA ALA A 146 -16.10 -5.02 4.13
C ALA A 146 -17.05 -3.96 4.74
N VAL A 147 -16.50 -2.93 5.37
CA VAL A 147 -17.30 -1.81 5.88
C VAL A 147 -17.95 -1.03 4.73
N PHE A 148 -17.19 -0.76 3.66
CA PHE A 148 -17.70 -0.08 2.46
C PHE A 148 -18.87 -0.87 1.83
N ALA A 149 -18.69 -2.16 1.60
CA ALA A 149 -19.72 -3.04 1.06
C ALA A 149 -20.95 -3.12 1.99
N GLY A 150 -20.74 -3.16 3.31
CA GLY A 150 -21.83 -3.12 4.30
C GLY A 150 -22.66 -1.84 4.22
N ILE A 151 -22.02 -0.68 4.07
CA ILE A 151 -22.72 0.60 3.89
C ILE A 151 -23.48 0.60 2.56
N THR A 152 -22.88 0.08 1.49
CA THR A 152 -23.53 -0.02 0.16
C THR A 152 -24.77 -0.93 0.24
N LEU A 153 -24.68 -2.07 0.91
CA LEU A 153 -25.85 -2.95 1.16
C LEU A 153 -26.95 -2.25 1.96
N PHE A 154 -26.58 -1.46 2.96
CA PHE A 154 -27.55 -0.74 3.78
C PHE A 154 -28.28 0.37 2.99
N GLN A 155 -27.59 0.98 2.00
CA GLN A 155 -28.16 2.02 1.13
C GLN A 155 -28.88 1.46 -0.09
N ALA A 156 -28.77 0.15 -0.36
CA ALA A 156 -29.28 -0.45 -1.58
C ALA A 156 -30.82 -0.61 -1.55
N ASP A 157 -31.49 -0.23 -2.63
CA ASP A 157 -32.92 -0.46 -2.82
C ASP A 157 -33.23 -1.97 -2.96
N ASN A 158 -32.35 -2.74 -3.58
CA ASN A 158 -32.43 -4.17 -3.72
C ASN A 158 -31.22 -4.87 -3.07
N THR A 159 -31.34 -5.16 -1.79
CA THR A 159 -30.28 -5.79 -0.98
C THR A 159 -29.84 -7.15 -1.53
N VAL A 160 -30.79 -7.93 -2.09
CA VAL A 160 -30.48 -9.27 -2.64
C VAL A 160 -29.60 -9.15 -3.89
N ALA A 161 -29.91 -8.24 -4.81
CA ALA A 161 -29.12 -8.03 -6.01
C ALA A 161 -27.72 -7.52 -5.65
N SER A 162 -27.61 -6.56 -4.73
CA SER A 162 -26.33 -6.04 -4.26
C SER A 162 -25.48 -7.10 -3.56
N LEU A 163 -26.12 -7.99 -2.77
CA LEU A 163 -25.42 -9.11 -2.14
C LEU A 163 -24.84 -10.06 -3.19
N TRP A 164 -25.61 -10.40 -4.23
CA TRP A 164 -25.11 -11.25 -5.33
C TRP A 164 -23.98 -10.57 -6.11
N SER A 165 -24.02 -9.25 -6.29
CA SER A 165 -22.93 -8.48 -6.91
C SER A 165 -21.64 -8.61 -6.09
N ILE A 166 -21.70 -8.39 -4.76
CA ILE A 166 -20.56 -8.51 -3.86
C ILE A 166 -19.98 -9.94 -3.87
N LEU A 167 -20.85 -10.95 -3.72
CA LEU A 167 -20.41 -12.35 -3.75
C LEU A 167 -19.79 -12.72 -5.10
N GLY A 168 -20.37 -12.26 -6.20
CA GLY A 168 -19.84 -12.46 -7.54
C GLY A 168 -18.49 -11.81 -7.73
N ALA A 169 -18.31 -10.54 -7.31
CA ALA A 169 -17.05 -9.84 -7.38
C ALA A 169 -15.95 -10.54 -6.56
N VAL A 170 -16.25 -10.96 -5.33
CA VAL A 170 -15.33 -11.73 -4.48
C VAL A 170 -14.99 -13.08 -5.09
N ALA A 171 -15.99 -13.79 -5.63
CA ALA A 171 -15.76 -15.09 -6.30
C ALA A 171 -14.89 -14.95 -7.55
N ILE A 172 -15.05 -13.87 -8.32
CA ILE A 172 -14.25 -13.63 -9.53
C ILE A 172 -12.84 -13.16 -9.15
N LEU A 173 -12.71 -12.07 -8.41
CA LEU A 173 -11.39 -11.48 -8.14
C LEU A 173 -10.60 -12.25 -7.07
N GLY A 174 -11.22 -12.64 -5.97
CA GLY A 174 -10.55 -13.41 -4.94
C GLY A 174 -10.48 -14.91 -5.30
N GLY A 175 -11.58 -15.47 -5.80
CA GLY A 175 -11.68 -16.88 -6.14
C GLY A 175 -10.79 -17.29 -7.30
N LEU A 176 -10.69 -16.48 -8.37
CA LEU A 176 -9.79 -16.76 -9.50
C LEU A 176 -8.33 -16.89 -9.03
N TYR A 177 -7.83 -15.91 -8.26
CA TYR A 177 -6.49 -15.99 -7.69
C TYR A 177 -6.33 -17.17 -6.73
N GLY A 178 -7.36 -17.50 -5.94
CA GLY A 178 -7.36 -18.66 -5.07
C GLY A 178 -7.25 -19.98 -5.84
N VAL A 179 -7.99 -20.14 -6.93
CA VAL A 179 -7.90 -21.31 -7.82
C VAL A 179 -6.53 -21.43 -8.48
N LEU A 180 -5.99 -20.32 -9.00
CA LEU A 180 -4.65 -20.29 -9.58
C LEU A 180 -3.57 -20.65 -8.56
N TRP A 181 -3.69 -20.16 -7.35
CA TRP A 181 -2.77 -20.49 -6.24
C TRP A 181 -2.84 -21.98 -5.89
N LEU A 182 -4.05 -22.54 -5.73
CA LEU A 182 -4.25 -23.96 -5.45
C LEU A 182 -3.70 -24.85 -6.56
N TYR A 183 -3.99 -24.53 -7.83
CA TYR A 183 -3.53 -25.31 -8.97
C TYR A 183 -2.00 -25.25 -9.13
N SER A 184 -1.40 -24.07 -8.98
CA SER A 184 0.04 -23.87 -9.12
C SER A 184 0.83 -24.23 -7.86
N ARG A 185 0.16 -24.52 -6.75
CA ARG A 185 0.77 -24.69 -5.41
C ARG A 185 1.63 -23.47 -5.04
N GLY A 186 1.12 -22.27 -5.31
CA GLY A 186 1.79 -21.01 -5.01
C GLY A 186 2.94 -20.62 -5.95
N LYS A 187 3.15 -21.34 -7.07
CA LYS A 187 4.27 -21.04 -8.00
C LYS A 187 3.97 -19.89 -8.97
N TRP A 188 2.71 -19.67 -9.36
CA TRP A 188 2.32 -18.66 -10.35
C TRP A 188 1.82 -17.38 -9.70
N VAL A 189 1.13 -17.51 -8.58
CA VAL A 189 0.46 -16.42 -7.88
C VAL A 189 0.79 -16.51 -6.41
N GLY A 190 1.11 -15.39 -5.78
CA GLY A 190 1.35 -15.31 -4.35
C GLY A 190 0.05 -15.38 -3.54
N GLU A 191 0.12 -15.83 -2.31
CA GLU A 191 -1.02 -15.81 -1.38
C GLU A 191 -1.56 -14.38 -1.17
N GLY A 192 -0.67 -13.37 -1.25
CA GLY A 192 -1.01 -11.95 -1.12
C GLY A 192 -1.99 -11.46 -2.17
N ASP A 193 -1.95 -12.01 -3.40
CA ASP A 193 -2.81 -11.62 -4.51
C ASP A 193 -4.28 -12.01 -4.25
N ILE A 194 -4.51 -13.12 -3.52
CA ILE A 194 -5.86 -13.56 -3.12
C ILE A 194 -6.47 -12.52 -2.19
N TYR A 195 -5.72 -12.06 -1.19
CA TYR A 195 -6.20 -11.04 -0.23
C TYR A 195 -6.40 -9.69 -0.91
N LEU A 196 -5.48 -9.30 -1.80
CA LEU A 196 -5.58 -8.07 -2.59
C LEU A 196 -6.83 -8.09 -3.49
N GLY A 197 -7.03 -9.17 -4.24
CA GLY A 197 -8.20 -9.35 -5.11
C GLY A 197 -9.51 -9.34 -4.34
N THR A 198 -9.56 -10.03 -3.18
CA THR A 198 -10.73 -10.04 -2.30
C THR A 198 -11.03 -8.64 -1.77
N GLY A 199 -10.01 -7.92 -1.30
CA GLY A 199 -10.16 -6.55 -0.81
C GLY A 199 -10.70 -5.60 -1.88
N LEU A 200 -10.15 -5.65 -3.10
CA LEU A 200 -10.63 -4.85 -4.24
C LEU A 200 -12.07 -5.20 -4.62
N ALA A 201 -12.44 -6.48 -4.62
CA ALA A 201 -13.79 -6.93 -4.93
C ALA A 201 -14.86 -6.26 -4.06
N LEU A 202 -14.57 -6.07 -2.78
CA LEU A 202 -15.48 -5.44 -1.81
C LEU A 202 -15.73 -3.94 -2.07
N PHE A 203 -14.84 -3.26 -2.80
CA PHE A 203 -15.03 -1.85 -3.19
C PHE A 203 -15.71 -1.71 -4.56
N LEU A 204 -15.62 -2.72 -5.43
CA LEU A 204 -16.09 -2.66 -6.82
C LEU A 204 -17.49 -3.25 -7.02
N ALA A 205 -18.07 -3.82 -6.01
CA ALA A 205 -19.33 -4.54 -6.06
C ALA A 205 -20.58 -3.68 -5.83
#